data_721e383ab95713e1dc204a7eced35db4
#
_entry.id   721e383ab95713e1dc204a7eced35db4
#
_cell.length_a   1.000
_cell.length_b   1.000
_cell.length_c   1.000
_cell.angle_alpha   90.00
_cell.angle_beta   90.00
_cell.angle_gamma   90.00
#
_symmetry.space_group_name_H-M   'P 1'
#
loop_
_entity.id
_entity.type
_entity.pdbx_description
1 polymer ?
#
loop_
_entity_poly.entity_id
_entity_poly.type
_entity_poly.pdbx_seq_one_letter_code
_entity_poly.pdbx_strand_id
1 'polypeptide(L)'
;MAIANRALSAPLNIHGDQSDTMAQRDSGWIQIYAENAQEVYDSVIQAFRIAEHPDVLLPAMVCLDGFQLSHSMENVSVLPDEVVKKFVGVRQFPKVLTHEGKLAPLRLDPENPMTIGPVAFPNYYFEFKRQQEEAMRKAVEVIRQVHNEYARISGRSYGDGLLDAYYLEDAEIATVCLGSTAGTVKAVVDELRAEGVKAGLLRIRAFRPLPVEGIQKTLGNVKAVGVMDRSMSFGGHGGAVFHEVRHALYDLDKRPMVVNYIYGLGGRDTNLTQIRAIYKDLQEIAQKRRVEAPIKYVGLRE
;
A
#
# COMPACT_ATOMS: atom_id res chain seq x y z
N MET A 1 -11.99 -6.43 -3.05
CA MET A 1 -11.44 -7.40 -4.01
C MET A 1 -10.13 -7.93 -3.49
N ALA A 2 -9.84 -9.24 -3.59
CA ALA A 2 -8.51 -9.79 -3.33
C ALA A 2 -7.77 -9.93 -4.67
N ILE A 3 -6.54 -9.40 -4.76
CA ILE A 3 -5.74 -9.34 -5.99
C ILE A 3 -4.45 -10.12 -5.78
N ALA A 4 -4.31 -11.25 -6.46
CA ALA A 4 -3.01 -11.90 -6.63
C ALA A 4 -2.26 -11.17 -7.75
N ASN A 5 -1.39 -10.23 -7.39
CA ASN A 5 -0.71 -9.34 -8.32
C ASN A 5 0.06 -10.10 -9.39
N ARG A 6 -0.14 -9.71 -10.64
CA ARG A 6 0.50 -10.28 -11.82
C ARG A 6 1.14 -9.19 -12.67
N ALA A 7 2.20 -9.56 -13.36
CA ALA A 7 2.78 -8.70 -14.38
C ALA A 7 1.78 -8.41 -15.49
N LEU A 8 1.76 -7.16 -15.98
CA LEU A 8 0.98 -6.81 -17.15
C LEU A 8 1.50 -7.56 -18.38
N SER A 9 0.56 -8.03 -19.20
CA SER A 9 0.86 -8.80 -20.42
C SER A 9 1.53 -7.95 -21.51
N ALA A 10 2.05 -8.63 -22.50
CA ALA A 10 2.78 -8.20 -23.67
C ALA A 10 4.27 -7.90 -23.40
N PRO A 11 5.09 -8.95 -23.22
CA PRO A 11 4.74 -10.38 -23.32
C PRO A 11 3.99 -10.92 -22.10
N LEU A 12 3.22 -12.00 -22.29
CA LEU A 12 2.50 -12.65 -21.20
C LEU A 12 3.48 -13.20 -20.16
N ASN A 13 3.25 -12.85 -18.91
CA ASN A 13 3.93 -13.43 -17.76
C ASN A 13 2.89 -13.70 -16.66
N ILE A 14 2.84 -14.93 -16.14
CA ILE A 14 1.90 -15.35 -15.10
C ILE A 14 2.44 -15.17 -13.69
N HIS A 15 3.73 -14.86 -13.54
CA HIS A 15 4.36 -14.60 -12.24
C HIS A 15 4.08 -13.17 -11.77
N GLY A 16 4.30 -12.94 -10.49
CA GLY A 16 3.91 -11.71 -9.84
C GLY A 16 4.88 -10.55 -10.04
N ASP A 17 4.31 -9.40 -10.22
CA ASP A 17 4.83 -8.10 -9.84
C ASP A 17 3.61 -7.19 -9.53
N GLN A 18 3.82 -5.91 -9.29
CA GLN A 18 2.75 -5.02 -8.84
C GLN A 18 2.23 -4.10 -9.96
N SER A 19 2.62 -4.35 -11.22
CA SER A 19 2.27 -3.48 -12.35
C SER A 19 0.77 -3.42 -12.63
N ASP A 20 0.02 -4.49 -12.39
CA ASP A 20 -1.44 -4.54 -12.54
C ASP A 20 -2.17 -3.53 -11.65
N THR A 21 -1.88 -3.53 -10.34
CA THR A 21 -2.52 -2.62 -9.38
C THR A 21 -1.91 -1.23 -9.39
N MET A 22 -0.62 -1.09 -9.71
CA MET A 22 -0.01 0.23 -9.89
C MET A 22 -0.59 0.98 -11.09
N ALA A 23 -1.00 0.29 -12.15
CA ALA A 23 -1.73 0.88 -13.27
C ALA A 23 -3.11 1.42 -12.85
N GLN A 24 -3.67 0.95 -11.75
CA GLN A 24 -4.99 1.34 -11.21
C GLN A 24 -4.91 2.29 -10.01
N ARG A 25 -3.72 2.82 -9.67
CA ARG A 25 -3.53 3.67 -8.47
C ARG A 25 -4.39 4.94 -8.46
N ASP A 26 -4.78 5.43 -9.64
CA ASP A 26 -5.56 6.66 -9.80
C ASP A 26 -7.05 6.41 -10.10
N SER A 27 -7.51 5.16 -9.95
CA SER A 27 -8.90 4.77 -10.24
C SER A 27 -9.88 4.99 -9.08
N GLY A 28 -9.38 5.42 -7.90
CA GLY A 28 -10.22 5.69 -6.72
C GLY A 28 -10.46 4.47 -5.82
N TRP A 29 -9.70 3.40 -5.98
CA TRP A 29 -9.70 2.25 -5.08
C TRP A 29 -8.76 2.46 -3.90
N ILE A 30 -9.19 2.04 -2.72
CA ILE A 30 -8.29 1.83 -1.59
C ILE A 30 -7.40 0.63 -1.91
N GLN A 31 -6.07 0.77 -1.72
CA GLN A 31 -5.10 -0.26 -2.04
C GLN A 31 -4.28 -0.64 -0.81
N ILE A 32 -4.42 -1.89 -0.34
CA ILE A 32 -3.71 -2.45 0.81
C ILE A 32 -2.83 -3.59 0.32
N TYR A 33 -1.53 -3.55 0.61
CA TYR A 33 -0.54 -4.55 0.22
C TYR A 33 -0.11 -5.39 1.43
N ALA A 34 -0.39 -6.67 1.39
CA ALA A 34 -0.07 -7.61 2.47
C ALA A 34 1.36 -8.18 2.33
N GLU A 35 2.02 -8.39 3.48
CA GLU A 35 3.37 -8.96 3.56
C GLU A 35 3.37 -10.49 3.50
N ASN A 36 2.35 -11.15 4.09
CA ASN A 36 2.25 -12.60 4.23
C ASN A 36 0.79 -13.06 4.18
N ALA A 37 0.56 -14.38 4.16
CA ALA A 37 -0.78 -14.94 4.05
C ALA A 37 -1.67 -14.59 5.26
N GLN A 38 -1.11 -14.49 6.46
CA GLN A 38 -1.87 -14.06 7.64
C GLN A 38 -2.40 -12.64 7.47
N GLU A 39 -1.56 -11.73 6.97
CA GLU A 39 -2.00 -10.35 6.74
C GLU A 39 -3.02 -10.25 5.61
N VAL A 40 -2.95 -11.11 4.59
CA VAL A 40 -4.00 -11.18 3.54
C VAL A 40 -5.36 -11.49 4.17
N TYR A 41 -5.43 -12.57 4.99
CA TYR A 41 -6.65 -12.94 5.70
C TYR A 41 -7.18 -11.79 6.56
N ASP A 42 -6.33 -11.22 7.39
CA ASP A 42 -6.69 -10.13 8.31
C ASP A 42 -7.12 -8.86 7.57
N SER A 43 -6.44 -8.54 6.47
CA SER A 43 -6.74 -7.34 5.66
C SER A 43 -8.03 -7.47 4.88
N VAL A 44 -8.40 -8.66 4.40
CA VAL A 44 -9.68 -8.89 3.73
C VAL A 44 -10.84 -8.63 4.70
N ILE A 45 -10.75 -9.09 5.94
CA ILE A 45 -11.78 -8.85 6.97
C ILE A 45 -11.89 -7.33 7.27
N GLN A 46 -10.76 -6.65 7.45
CA GLN A 46 -10.72 -5.21 7.69
C GLN A 46 -11.29 -4.42 6.50
N ALA A 47 -11.00 -4.84 5.26
CA ALA A 47 -11.39 -4.16 4.04
C ALA A 47 -12.93 -4.01 3.90
N PHE A 48 -13.73 -4.96 4.40
CA PHE A 48 -15.18 -4.83 4.43
C PHE A 48 -15.61 -3.64 5.28
N ARG A 49 -15.09 -3.51 6.50
CA ARG A 49 -15.44 -2.38 7.37
C ARG A 49 -14.93 -1.04 6.84
N ILE A 50 -13.73 -1.03 6.25
CA ILE A 50 -13.14 0.18 5.67
C ILE A 50 -13.97 0.65 4.47
N ALA A 51 -14.22 -0.25 3.51
CA ALA A 51 -14.92 0.09 2.27
C ALA A 51 -16.39 0.46 2.48
N GLU A 52 -17.05 -0.14 3.48
CA GLU A 52 -18.45 0.10 3.80
C GLU A 52 -18.68 1.17 4.88
N HIS A 53 -17.60 1.77 5.40
CA HIS A 53 -17.72 2.85 6.39
C HIS A 53 -18.49 4.04 5.80
N PRO A 54 -19.47 4.64 6.53
CA PRO A 54 -20.32 5.72 6.01
C PRO A 54 -19.57 6.93 5.47
N ASP A 55 -18.40 7.23 6.03
CA ASP A 55 -17.54 8.34 5.59
C ASP A 55 -16.62 7.99 4.41
N VAL A 56 -16.59 6.74 3.99
CA VAL A 56 -15.69 6.22 2.95
C VAL A 56 -16.48 5.79 1.71
N LEU A 57 -17.22 4.69 1.79
CA LEU A 57 -18.02 4.12 0.69
C LEU A 57 -17.23 4.01 -0.63
N LEU A 58 -15.98 3.60 -0.55
CA LEU A 58 -15.07 3.40 -1.69
C LEU A 58 -14.74 1.92 -1.85
N PRO A 59 -14.52 1.47 -3.09
CA PRO A 59 -14.03 0.11 -3.32
C PRO A 59 -12.62 -0.06 -2.74
N ALA A 60 -12.34 -1.26 -2.22
CA ALA A 60 -11.04 -1.61 -1.67
C ALA A 60 -10.47 -2.88 -2.31
N MET A 61 -9.17 -2.90 -2.52
CA MET A 61 -8.42 -4.08 -2.92
C MET A 61 -7.36 -4.44 -1.88
N VAL A 62 -7.27 -5.73 -1.58
CA VAL A 62 -6.19 -6.33 -0.81
C VAL A 62 -5.29 -7.05 -1.79
N CYS A 63 -4.07 -6.58 -1.91
CA CYS A 63 -3.06 -7.01 -2.86
C CYS A 63 -2.10 -7.99 -2.19
N LEU A 64 -1.82 -9.09 -2.84
CA LEU A 64 -0.83 -10.08 -2.43
C LEU A 64 0.07 -10.44 -3.61
N ASP A 65 1.36 -10.60 -3.35
CA ASP A 65 2.33 -10.89 -4.40
C ASP A 65 2.04 -12.25 -5.05
N GLY A 66 1.75 -12.23 -6.35
CA GLY A 66 1.48 -13.43 -7.14
C GLY A 66 2.65 -14.41 -7.12
N PHE A 67 2.39 -15.70 -7.01
CA PHE A 67 3.29 -16.81 -6.76
C PHE A 67 3.96 -16.78 -5.38
N GLN A 68 4.54 -15.69 -4.93
CA GLN A 68 5.20 -15.63 -3.62
C GLN A 68 4.24 -15.87 -2.47
N LEU A 69 3.06 -15.27 -2.51
CA LEU A 69 2.02 -15.47 -1.49
C LEU A 69 0.86 -16.33 -1.99
N SER A 70 0.48 -16.20 -3.26
CA SER A 70 -0.71 -16.89 -3.79
C SER A 70 -0.50 -18.38 -4.05
N HIS A 71 0.75 -18.88 -4.11
CA HIS A 71 1.10 -20.27 -4.38
C HIS A 71 2.06 -20.87 -3.36
N SER A 72 2.39 -20.16 -2.28
CA SER A 72 3.10 -20.70 -1.12
C SER A 72 2.13 -21.22 -0.07
N MET A 73 2.59 -22.12 0.77
CA MET A 73 1.86 -22.61 1.94
C MET A 73 2.40 -21.95 3.19
N GLU A 74 1.52 -21.24 3.90
CA GLU A 74 1.83 -20.61 5.17
C GLU A 74 0.76 -20.98 6.20
N ASN A 75 1.15 -21.04 7.47
CA ASN A 75 0.19 -21.23 8.55
C ASN A 75 -0.59 -19.93 8.76
N VAL A 76 -1.93 -20.03 8.78
CA VAL A 76 -2.84 -18.93 9.03
C VAL A 76 -3.70 -19.23 10.25
N SER A 77 -3.67 -18.34 11.23
CA SER A 77 -4.54 -18.40 12.42
C SER A 77 -5.86 -17.70 12.10
N VAL A 78 -6.91 -18.46 11.91
CA VAL A 78 -8.25 -17.92 11.62
C VAL A 78 -8.98 -17.59 12.92
N LEU A 79 -9.78 -16.52 12.89
CA LEU A 79 -10.66 -16.14 14.00
C LEU A 79 -11.96 -16.97 13.95
N PRO A 80 -12.62 -17.21 15.09
CA PRO A 80 -13.95 -17.80 15.11
C PRO A 80 -14.95 -16.96 14.29
N ASP A 81 -15.86 -17.62 13.57
CA ASP A 81 -16.84 -16.96 12.70
C ASP A 81 -17.65 -15.89 13.43
N GLU A 82 -18.06 -16.16 14.69
CA GLU A 82 -18.84 -15.20 15.48
C GLU A 82 -18.06 -13.94 15.82
N VAL A 83 -16.74 -14.04 16.00
CA VAL A 83 -15.86 -12.89 16.22
C VAL A 83 -15.77 -12.07 14.95
N VAL A 84 -15.58 -12.72 13.79
CA VAL A 84 -15.52 -12.06 12.49
C VAL A 84 -16.86 -11.39 12.16
N LYS A 85 -17.99 -12.09 12.32
CA LYS A 85 -19.34 -11.53 12.11
C LYS A 85 -19.59 -10.29 12.98
N LYS A 86 -19.21 -10.35 14.27
CA LYS A 86 -19.35 -9.23 15.19
C LYS A 86 -18.47 -8.06 14.78
N PHE A 87 -17.23 -8.31 14.33
CA PHE A 87 -16.31 -7.28 13.90
C PHE A 87 -16.76 -6.60 12.59
N VAL A 88 -17.12 -7.39 11.58
CA VAL A 88 -17.60 -6.85 10.30
C VAL A 88 -18.92 -6.11 10.49
N GLY A 89 -19.82 -6.65 11.31
CA GLY A 89 -21.12 -6.07 11.59
C GLY A 89 -22.07 -6.15 10.40
N VAL A 90 -23.11 -5.32 10.44
CA VAL A 90 -24.10 -5.20 9.37
C VAL A 90 -23.87 -3.88 8.64
N ARG A 91 -23.77 -3.96 7.32
CA ARG A 91 -23.60 -2.78 6.47
C ARG A 91 -24.71 -1.76 6.70
N GLN A 92 -24.32 -0.51 6.96
CA GLN A 92 -25.23 0.62 7.06
C GLN A 92 -25.32 1.33 5.71
N PHE A 93 -26.50 1.36 5.12
CA PHE A 93 -26.73 2.05 3.86
C PHE A 93 -27.02 3.53 4.13
N PRO A 94 -26.41 4.48 3.41
CA PRO A 94 -26.84 5.88 3.45
C PRO A 94 -28.30 5.99 3.02
N LYS A 95 -29.04 6.91 3.62
CA LYS A 95 -30.42 7.18 3.23
C LYS A 95 -30.44 8.33 2.24
N VAL A 96 -31.22 8.17 1.18
CA VAL A 96 -31.42 9.18 0.15
C VAL A 96 -32.92 9.44 -0.05
N LEU A 97 -33.25 10.62 -0.55
CA LEU A 97 -34.65 10.95 -0.93
C LEU A 97 -34.96 10.23 -2.25
N THR A 98 -36.04 9.47 -2.25
CA THR A 98 -36.64 8.91 -3.48
C THR A 98 -37.35 10.02 -4.27
N HIS A 99 -37.78 9.74 -5.51
CA HIS A 99 -38.56 10.64 -6.33
C HIS A 99 -39.90 11.00 -5.69
N GLU A 100 -40.43 10.15 -4.78
CA GLU A 100 -41.64 10.42 -3.99
C GLU A 100 -41.40 11.25 -2.72
N GLY A 101 -40.14 11.69 -2.48
CA GLY A 101 -39.76 12.45 -1.29
C GLY A 101 -39.64 11.62 -0.01
N LYS A 102 -39.60 10.29 -0.09
CA LYS A 102 -39.38 9.38 1.03
C LYS A 102 -37.91 9.10 1.23
N LEU A 103 -37.43 8.94 2.47
CA LEU A 103 -36.09 8.47 2.78
C LEU A 103 -36.03 6.94 2.62
N ALA A 104 -35.20 6.47 1.69
CA ALA A 104 -34.93 5.04 1.48
C ALA A 104 -33.42 4.75 1.53
N PRO A 105 -33.01 3.53 1.93
CA PRO A 105 -31.61 3.13 1.87
C PRO A 105 -31.09 3.13 0.42
N LEU A 106 -29.88 3.67 0.20
CA LEU A 106 -29.21 3.62 -1.11
C LEU A 106 -28.72 2.20 -1.38
N ARG A 107 -29.58 1.38 -1.91
CA ARG A 107 -29.28 -0.02 -2.29
C ARG A 107 -30.15 -0.43 -3.49
N LEU A 108 -29.75 -1.51 -4.14
CA LEU A 108 -30.60 -2.15 -5.14
C LEU A 108 -31.82 -2.75 -4.44
N ASP A 109 -32.98 -2.16 -4.66
CA ASP A 109 -34.27 -2.54 -4.08
C ASP A 109 -35.36 -2.46 -5.15
N PRO A 110 -35.89 -3.60 -5.63
CA PRO A 110 -36.92 -3.60 -6.65
C PRO A 110 -38.23 -2.90 -6.24
N GLU A 111 -38.54 -2.87 -4.94
CA GLU A 111 -39.73 -2.19 -4.40
C GLU A 111 -39.55 -0.67 -4.28
N ASN A 112 -38.28 -0.22 -4.16
CA ASN A 112 -37.92 1.19 -4.11
C ASN A 112 -36.84 1.47 -5.16
N PRO A 113 -37.18 1.43 -6.46
CA PRO A 113 -36.20 1.57 -7.53
C PRO A 113 -35.56 2.96 -7.51
N MET A 114 -34.24 2.99 -7.61
CA MET A 114 -33.45 4.22 -7.72
C MET A 114 -32.27 4.02 -8.66
N THR A 115 -31.81 5.09 -9.27
CA THR A 115 -30.62 5.07 -10.11
C THR A 115 -29.36 5.08 -9.22
N ILE A 116 -28.49 4.08 -9.38
CA ILE A 116 -27.18 4.02 -8.73
C ILE A 116 -26.14 4.15 -9.83
N GLY A 117 -25.20 5.12 -9.70
CA GLY A 117 -24.20 5.42 -10.72
C GLY A 117 -24.78 6.10 -11.96
N PRO A 118 -25.48 7.24 -11.81
CA PRO A 118 -26.02 7.97 -12.95
C PRO A 118 -24.92 8.51 -13.88
N VAL A 119 -25.29 8.81 -15.10
CA VAL A 119 -24.42 9.61 -15.99
C VAL A 119 -24.32 11.02 -15.39
N ALA A 120 -23.09 11.44 -15.08
CA ALA A 120 -22.82 12.78 -14.58
C ALA A 120 -22.40 13.69 -15.74
N PHE A 121 -23.13 14.82 -15.88
CA PHE A 121 -22.81 15.84 -16.86
C PHE A 121 -21.76 16.83 -16.31
N PRO A 122 -21.13 17.66 -17.17
CA PRO A 122 -20.04 18.55 -16.77
C PRO A 122 -20.36 19.50 -15.59
N ASN A 123 -21.61 19.86 -15.41
CA ASN A 123 -22.07 20.77 -14.35
C ASN A 123 -22.06 20.16 -12.93
N TYR A 124 -21.90 18.81 -12.79
CA TYR A 124 -21.84 18.13 -11.49
C TYR A 124 -20.70 17.10 -11.35
N TYR A 125 -20.03 16.76 -12.43
CA TYR A 125 -19.00 15.71 -12.41
C TYR A 125 -17.82 16.04 -11.48
N PHE A 126 -17.41 17.32 -11.45
CA PHE A 126 -16.29 17.77 -10.63
C PHE A 126 -16.60 17.63 -9.13
N GLU A 127 -17.82 17.98 -8.71
CA GLU A 127 -18.27 17.84 -7.34
C GLU A 127 -18.30 16.38 -6.89
N PHE A 128 -18.72 15.46 -7.75
CA PHE A 128 -18.65 14.03 -7.45
C PHE A 128 -17.20 13.55 -7.29
N LYS A 129 -16.29 13.99 -8.13
CA LYS A 129 -14.88 13.66 -7.99
C LYS A 129 -14.26 14.27 -6.74
N ARG A 130 -14.66 15.48 -6.36
CA ARG A 130 -14.24 16.10 -5.10
C ARG A 130 -14.76 15.35 -3.88
N GLN A 131 -15.98 14.85 -3.91
CA GLN A 131 -16.51 13.97 -2.86
C GLN A 131 -15.74 12.65 -2.75
N GLN A 132 -15.38 12.03 -3.88
CA GLN A 132 -14.58 10.83 -3.91
C GLN A 132 -13.18 11.06 -3.29
N GLU A 133 -12.54 12.17 -3.60
CA GLU A 133 -11.27 12.57 -3.00
C GLU A 133 -11.39 12.81 -1.49
N GLU A 134 -12.46 13.44 -1.04
CA GLU A 134 -12.71 13.67 0.39
C GLU A 134 -12.92 12.34 1.14
N ALA A 135 -13.66 11.41 0.54
CA ALA A 135 -13.82 10.06 1.09
C ALA A 135 -12.49 9.32 1.19
N MET A 136 -11.61 9.45 0.18
CA MET A 136 -10.26 8.87 0.19
C MET A 136 -9.39 9.47 1.32
N ARG A 137 -9.50 10.77 1.58
CA ARG A 137 -8.80 11.42 2.71
C ARG A 137 -9.29 10.92 4.07
N LYS A 138 -10.61 10.79 4.24
CA LYS A 138 -11.20 10.23 5.47
C LYS A 138 -10.83 8.76 5.68
N ALA A 139 -10.61 8.01 4.61
CA ALA A 139 -10.18 6.63 4.70
C ALA A 139 -8.86 6.44 5.47
N VAL A 140 -7.99 7.44 5.54
CA VAL A 140 -6.75 7.40 6.34
C VAL A 140 -7.05 7.09 7.81
N GLU A 141 -7.98 7.85 8.40
CA GLU A 141 -8.33 7.69 9.80
C GLU A 141 -9.18 6.43 10.04
N VAL A 142 -10.10 6.13 9.12
CA VAL A 142 -10.92 4.91 9.18
C VAL A 142 -10.06 3.66 9.13
N ILE A 143 -9.01 3.62 8.29
CA ILE A 143 -8.08 2.48 8.22
C ILE A 143 -7.38 2.30 9.57
N ARG A 144 -6.86 3.37 10.19
CA ARG A 144 -6.22 3.30 11.52
C ARG A 144 -7.19 2.80 12.60
N GLN A 145 -8.39 3.34 12.63
CA GLN A 145 -9.41 2.93 13.60
C GLN A 145 -9.75 1.45 13.45
N VAL A 146 -10.09 1.01 12.24
CA VAL A 146 -10.46 -0.39 11.95
C VAL A 146 -9.30 -1.33 12.24
N HIS A 147 -8.07 -0.93 11.90
CA HIS A 147 -6.86 -1.68 12.21
C HIS A 147 -6.66 -1.86 13.72
N ASN A 148 -6.78 -0.79 14.51
CA ASN A 148 -6.63 -0.83 15.96
C ASN A 148 -7.72 -1.68 16.63
N GLU A 149 -8.96 -1.61 16.15
CA GLU A 149 -10.04 -2.46 16.63
C GLU A 149 -9.78 -3.94 16.30
N TYR A 150 -9.30 -4.22 15.09
CA TYR A 150 -8.93 -5.58 14.68
C TYR A 150 -7.76 -6.13 15.51
N ALA A 151 -6.75 -5.33 15.78
CA ALA A 151 -5.61 -5.72 16.62
C ALA A 151 -6.03 -6.16 18.03
N ARG A 152 -7.03 -5.48 18.62
CA ARG A 152 -7.54 -5.84 19.95
C ARG A 152 -8.23 -7.22 19.98
N ILE A 153 -8.89 -7.62 18.91
CA ILE A 153 -9.62 -8.91 18.85
C ILE A 153 -8.75 -10.05 18.35
N SER A 154 -7.77 -9.76 17.49
CA SER A 154 -6.91 -10.78 16.88
C SER A 154 -5.57 -10.97 17.58
N GLY A 155 -5.13 -9.96 18.36
CA GLY A 155 -3.78 -9.90 18.91
C GLY A 155 -2.71 -9.60 17.86
N ARG A 156 -3.07 -9.27 16.61
CA ARG A 156 -2.16 -9.02 15.50
C ARG A 156 -2.23 -7.57 15.03
N SER A 157 -1.08 -6.96 14.81
CA SER A 157 -0.95 -5.58 14.36
C SER A 157 0.06 -5.46 13.22
N TYR A 158 -0.17 -4.51 12.32
CA TYR A 158 0.63 -4.26 11.12
C TYR A 158 0.94 -2.76 11.04
N GLY A 159 1.94 -2.33 11.83
CA GLY A 159 2.26 -0.91 11.99
C GLY A 159 1.08 -0.11 12.55
N ASP A 160 0.80 1.04 11.95
CA ASP A 160 -0.38 1.89 12.28
C ASP A 160 -1.60 1.62 11.37
N GLY A 161 -1.55 0.53 10.60
CA GLY A 161 -2.56 0.18 9.60
C GLY A 161 -2.29 0.77 8.21
N LEU A 162 -1.48 1.80 8.10
CA LEU A 162 -1.08 2.45 6.86
C LEU A 162 0.40 2.22 6.54
N LEU A 163 1.24 2.40 7.53
CA LEU A 163 2.70 2.28 7.46
C LEU A 163 3.20 1.33 8.55
N ASP A 164 4.23 0.56 8.22
CA ASP A 164 4.95 -0.31 9.15
C ASP A 164 6.42 0.11 9.14
N ALA A 165 6.83 0.77 10.22
CA ALA A 165 8.18 1.29 10.41
C ALA A 165 9.03 0.26 11.17
N TYR A 166 10.17 -0.11 10.60
CA TYR A 166 11.09 -1.07 11.18
C TYR A 166 12.47 -0.47 11.37
N TYR A 167 12.91 -0.30 12.61
CA TYR A 167 14.16 0.35 12.99
C TYR A 167 14.38 1.74 12.38
N LEU A 168 13.36 2.59 12.34
CA LEU A 168 13.44 3.92 11.72
C LEU A 168 13.66 5.07 12.70
N GLU A 169 13.58 4.84 14.01
CA GLU A 169 13.71 5.88 15.04
C GLU A 169 15.08 6.58 15.01
N ASP A 170 16.14 5.84 14.69
CA ASP A 170 17.51 6.34 14.63
C ASP A 170 18.21 6.02 13.30
N ALA A 171 17.45 5.61 12.27
CA ALA A 171 18.01 5.22 11.01
C ALA A 171 18.70 6.37 10.27
N GLU A 172 19.87 6.10 9.71
CA GLU A 172 20.57 7.01 8.82
C GLU A 172 20.27 6.72 7.33
N ILE A 173 19.99 5.46 7.02
CA ILE A 173 19.60 4.98 5.71
C ILE A 173 18.37 4.09 5.83
N ALA A 174 17.47 4.18 4.86
CA ALA A 174 16.25 3.38 4.86
C ALA A 174 15.87 2.91 3.47
N THR A 175 15.17 1.78 3.41
CA THR A 175 14.44 1.38 2.20
C THR A 175 12.95 1.59 2.39
N VAL A 176 12.22 1.70 1.28
CA VAL A 176 10.76 1.71 1.22
C VAL A 176 10.31 0.60 0.28
N CYS A 177 9.36 -0.23 0.68
CA CYS A 177 8.78 -1.24 -0.20
C CYS A 177 7.32 -1.54 0.16
N LEU A 178 6.67 -2.36 -0.68
CA LEU A 178 5.35 -2.92 -0.47
C LEU A 178 5.43 -4.46 -0.45
N GLY A 179 4.39 -5.09 0.08
CA GLY A 179 4.15 -6.52 -0.04
C GLY A 179 5.19 -7.42 0.62
N SER A 180 5.36 -8.62 0.08
CA SER A 180 6.14 -9.70 0.68
C SER A 180 7.63 -9.43 0.79
N THR A 181 8.17 -8.53 -0.03
CA THR A 181 9.59 -8.16 0.00
C THR A 181 10.01 -7.59 1.36
N ALA A 182 9.07 -7.01 2.11
CA ALA A 182 9.37 -6.46 3.43
C ALA A 182 9.98 -7.48 4.39
N GLY A 183 9.52 -8.73 4.37
CA GLY A 183 10.10 -9.80 5.20
C GLY A 183 11.58 -10.05 4.90
N THR A 184 11.94 -10.11 3.61
CA THR A 184 13.34 -10.28 3.19
C THR A 184 14.19 -9.05 3.56
N VAL A 185 13.62 -7.85 3.44
CA VAL A 185 14.31 -6.61 3.84
C VAL A 185 14.52 -6.56 5.34
N LYS A 186 13.53 -6.93 6.17
CA LYS A 186 13.65 -7.00 7.63
C LYS A 186 14.82 -7.89 8.04
N ALA A 187 14.96 -9.07 7.44
CA ALA A 187 16.09 -9.97 7.71
C ALA A 187 17.46 -9.31 7.43
N VAL A 188 17.60 -8.56 6.33
CA VAL A 188 18.83 -7.82 6.03
C VAL A 188 19.05 -6.66 6.98
N VAL A 189 17.99 -5.96 7.38
CA VAL A 189 18.07 -4.87 8.37
C VAL A 189 18.59 -5.43 9.71
N ASP A 190 18.10 -6.57 10.15
CA ASP A 190 18.57 -7.22 11.41
C ASP A 190 20.06 -7.52 11.35
N GLU A 191 20.56 -8.10 10.25
CA GLU A 191 21.99 -8.36 10.04
C GLU A 191 22.81 -7.05 10.09
N LEU A 192 22.37 -6.02 9.36
CA LEU A 192 23.04 -4.73 9.30
C LEU A 192 23.06 -4.03 10.66
N ARG A 193 21.97 -4.12 11.42
CA ARG A 193 21.88 -3.60 12.79
C ARG A 193 22.84 -4.33 13.74
N ALA A 194 22.99 -5.64 13.61
CA ALA A 194 23.97 -6.41 14.37
C ALA A 194 25.43 -5.99 14.05
N GLU A 195 25.68 -5.50 12.82
CA GLU A 195 26.95 -4.93 12.38
C GLU A 195 27.13 -3.44 12.78
N GLY A 196 26.17 -2.83 13.47
CA GLY A 196 26.20 -1.43 13.90
C GLY A 196 25.78 -0.41 12.85
N VAL A 197 25.21 -0.87 11.71
CA VAL A 197 24.69 0.01 10.67
C VAL A 197 23.29 0.48 11.03
N LYS A 198 23.06 1.80 11.06
CA LYS A 198 21.74 2.40 11.34
C LYS A 198 20.84 2.32 10.09
N ALA A 199 20.47 1.11 9.72
CA ALA A 199 19.55 0.81 8.64
C ALA A 199 18.12 0.67 9.15
N GLY A 200 17.13 1.01 8.33
CA GLY A 200 15.71 0.82 8.61
C GLY A 200 14.89 0.54 7.36
N LEU A 201 13.62 0.16 7.56
CA LEU A 201 12.66 -0.09 6.51
C LEU A 201 11.35 0.63 6.82
N LEU A 202 10.79 1.31 5.83
CA LEU A 202 9.39 1.73 5.81
C LEU A 202 8.61 0.84 4.85
N ARG A 203 7.73 -0.01 5.38
CA ARG A 203 6.77 -0.73 4.56
C ARG A 203 5.50 0.11 4.41
N ILE A 204 5.12 0.45 3.20
CA ILE A 204 3.82 1.06 2.92
C ILE A 204 2.80 -0.07 2.82
N ARG A 205 1.90 -0.16 3.79
CA ARG A 205 0.80 -1.12 3.80
C ARG A 205 -0.37 -0.62 2.98
N ALA A 206 -0.81 0.63 3.20
CA ALA A 206 -1.84 1.27 2.39
C ALA A 206 -1.18 2.25 1.40
N PHE A 207 -1.21 1.91 0.11
CA PHE A 207 -0.68 2.76 -0.95
C PHE A 207 -1.71 3.80 -1.42
N ARG A 208 -2.99 3.49 -1.26
CA ARG A 208 -4.11 4.42 -1.41
C ARG A 208 -5.10 4.22 -0.26
N PRO A 209 -5.38 5.28 0.49
CA PRO A 209 -4.80 6.63 0.45
C PRO A 209 -3.30 6.62 0.80
N LEU A 210 -2.53 7.53 0.18
CA LEU A 210 -1.11 7.67 0.52
C LEU A 210 -0.96 8.46 1.84
N PRO A 211 -0.30 7.90 2.87
CA PRO A 211 -0.13 8.56 4.16
C PRO A 211 1.07 9.53 4.15
N VAL A 212 0.95 10.64 3.43
CA VAL A 212 2.02 11.61 3.18
C VAL A 212 2.68 12.09 4.47
N GLU A 213 1.90 12.56 5.44
CA GLU A 213 2.41 13.05 6.73
C GLU A 213 3.18 11.97 7.50
N GLY A 214 2.71 10.72 7.46
CA GLY A 214 3.39 9.58 8.06
C GLY A 214 4.75 9.30 7.41
N ILE A 215 4.81 9.36 6.07
CA ILE A 215 6.05 9.20 5.29
C ILE A 215 7.03 10.33 5.65
N GLN A 216 6.59 11.58 5.68
CA GLN A 216 7.40 12.74 6.06
C GLN A 216 7.97 12.60 7.48
N LYS A 217 7.11 12.27 8.43
CA LYS A 217 7.51 12.08 9.84
C LYS A 217 8.56 10.99 10.01
N THR A 218 8.39 9.88 9.28
CA THR A 218 9.23 8.69 9.45
C THR A 218 10.56 8.81 8.71
N LEU A 219 10.56 9.39 7.50
CA LEU A 219 11.74 9.44 6.64
C LEU A 219 12.46 10.80 6.60
N GLY A 220 11.86 11.86 7.14
CA GLY A 220 12.40 13.23 7.02
C GLY A 220 13.79 13.42 7.63
N ASN A 221 14.18 12.61 8.62
CA ASN A 221 15.50 12.68 9.24
C ASN A 221 16.52 11.68 8.68
N VAL A 222 16.13 10.81 7.77
CA VAL A 222 17.00 9.82 7.13
C VAL A 222 17.90 10.53 6.10
N LYS A 223 19.16 10.12 5.97
CA LYS A 223 20.11 10.73 5.01
C LYS A 223 19.88 10.27 3.57
N ALA A 224 19.61 8.98 3.38
CA ALA A 224 19.34 8.39 2.07
C ALA A 224 18.21 7.35 2.16
N VAL A 225 17.31 7.40 1.19
CA VAL A 225 16.14 6.52 1.07
C VAL A 225 16.19 5.80 -0.27
N GLY A 226 16.15 4.48 -0.24
CA GLY A 226 16.03 3.60 -1.40
C GLY A 226 14.58 3.15 -1.58
N VAL A 227 13.90 3.62 -2.61
CA VAL A 227 12.55 3.17 -2.90
C VAL A 227 12.60 1.96 -3.82
N MET A 228 12.11 0.83 -3.33
CA MET A 228 12.08 -0.44 -4.05
C MET A 228 10.72 -0.60 -4.74
N ASP A 229 10.72 -0.52 -6.06
CA ASP A 229 9.53 -0.69 -6.89
C ASP A 229 9.50 -2.05 -7.58
N ARG A 230 8.43 -2.80 -7.38
CA ARG A 230 8.16 -4.05 -8.11
C ARG A 230 7.23 -3.80 -9.32
N SER A 231 7.42 -2.66 -9.94
CA SER A 231 6.71 -2.21 -11.14
C SER A 231 7.50 -1.10 -11.84
N MET A 232 7.20 -0.85 -13.09
CA MET A 232 7.76 0.25 -13.85
C MET A 232 6.65 1.17 -14.36
N SER A 233 6.91 2.48 -14.32
CA SER A 233 6.07 3.47 -15.02
C SER A 233 6.72 3.76 -16.38
N PHE A 234 6.31 3.07 -17.42
CA PHE A 234 6.86 3.22 -18.77
C PHE A 234 6.68 4.66 -19.28
N GLY A 235 7.78 5.27 -19.75
CA GLY A 235 7.79 6.67 -20.14
C GLY A 235 7.81 7.67 -18.98
N GLY A 236 7.63 7.20 -17.72
CA GLY A 236 7.86 7.97 -16.50
C GLY A 236 9.33 7.85 -16.06
N HIS A 237 9.68 8.53 -14.97
CA HIS A 237 11.03 8.53 -14.44
C HIS A 237 11.09 7.71 -13.14
N GLY A 238 11.12 6.38 -13.25
CA GLY A 238 11.12 5.42 -12.14
C GLY A 238 9.81 4.68 -11.95
N GLY A 239 9.62 4.07 -10.78
CA GLY A 239 8.42 3.33 -10.41
C GLY A 239 7.37 4.19 -9.69
N ALA A 240 6.18 3.64 -9.53
CA ALA A 240 5.04 4.36 -8.94
C ALA A 240 5.29 4.72 -7.46
N VAL A 241 5.86 3.82 -6.68
CA VAL A 241 6.15 4.07 -5.25
C VAL A 241 7.22 5.16 -5.11
N PHE A 242 8.24 5.14 -5.97
CA PHE A 242 9.27 6.17 -6.00
C PHE A 242 8.69 7.55 -6.26
N HIS A 243 7.79 7.68 -7.22
CA HIS A 243 7.15 8.97 -7.52
C HIS A 243 6.41 9.52 -6.29
N GLU A 244 5.61 8.68 -5.63
CA GLU A 244 4.80 9.08 -4.48
C GLU A 244 5.66 9.41 -3.24
N VAL A 245 6.65 8.58 -2.93
CA VAL A 245 7.55 8.82 -1.80
C VAL A 245 8.39 10.08 -2.03
N ARG A 246 8.92 10.27 -3.25
CA ARG A 246 9.67 11.45 -3.60
C ARG A 246 8.82 12.72 -3.53
N HIS A 247 7.58 12.65 -4.03
CA HIS A 247 6.61 13.74 -3.92
C HIS A 247 6.32 14.07 -2.45
N ALA A 248 6.02 13.06 -1.63
CA ALA A 248 5.75 13.24 -0.20
C ALA A 248 6.90 13.95 0.55
N LEU A 249 8.15 13.71 0.15
CA LEU A 249 9.33 14.28 0.80
C LEU A 249 9.79 15.62 0.19
N TYR A 250 9.20 16.05 -0.93
CA TYR A 250 9.70 17.19 -1.71
C TYR A 250 9.67 18.51 -0.95
N ASP A 251 8.61 18.76 -0.18
CA ASP A 251 8.38 20.03 0.51
C ASP A 251 9.07 20.12 1.90
N LEU A 252 9.85 19.10 2.29
CA LEU A 252 10.63 19.17 3.52
C LEU A 252 11.85 20.09 3.35
N ASP A 253 12.14 20.93 4.34
CA ASP A 253 13.34 21.80 4.37
C ASP A 253 14.63 20.98 4.29
N LYS A 254 14.69 19.88 5.05
CA LYS A 254 15.77 18.89 4.99
C LYS A 254 15.23 17.62 4.35
N ARG A 255 15.71 17.34 3.14
CA ARG A 255 15.27 16.19 2.36
C ARG A 255 16.33 15.09 2.34
N PRO A 256 15.95 13.83 2.48
CA PRO A 256 16.85 12.73 2.20
C PRO A 256 17.23 12.68 0.71
N MET A 257 18.36 12.07 0.40
CA MET A 257 18.65 11.64 -0.96
C MET A 257 17.73 10.46 -1.29
N VAL A 258 16.99 10.53 -2.39
CA VAL A 258 16.04 9.46 -2.77
C VAL A 258 16.47 8.82 -4.08
N VAL A 259 16.61 7.50 -4.07
CA VAL A 259 16.97 6.69 -5.24
C VAL A 259 15.96 5.55 -5.42
N ASN A 260 15.68 5.19 -6.66
CA ASN A 260 14.75 4.12 -7.02
C ASN A 260 15.51 2.82 -7.37
N TYR A 261 15.03 1.70 -6.88
CA TYR A 261 15.48 0.35 -7.24
C TYR A 261 14.32 -0.42 -7.84
N ILE A 262 14.33 -0.61 -9.16
CA ILE A 262 13.37 -1.46 -9.86
C ILE A 262 13.84 -2.91 -9.70
N TYR A 263 12.97 -3.79 -9.20
CA TYR A 263 13.31 -5.17 -8.91
C TYR A 263 12.12 -6.11 -9.14
N GLY A 264 12.41 -7.41 -9.22
CA GLY A 264 11.41 -8.48 -9.08
C GLY A 264 10.32 -8.53 -10.16
N LEU A 265 10.49 -7.83 -11.29
CA LEU A 265 9.51 -7.79 -12.35
C LEU A 265 9.27 -9.20 -12.93
N GLY A 266 7.99 -9.52 -13.13
CA GLY A 266 7.59 -10.82 -13.66
C GLY A 266 7.99 -12.00 -12.76
N GLY A 267 8.07 -11.77 -11.43
CA GLY A 267 8.38 -12.80 -10.44
C GLY A 267 9.87 -13.15 -10.31
N ARG A 268 10.76 -12.31 -10.85
CA ARG A 268 12.21 -12.53 -10.64
C ARG A 268 12.55 -12.46 -9.16
N ASP A 269 13.27 -13.45 -8.65
CA ASP A 269 13.70 -13.51 -7.26
C ASP A 269 14.63 -12.35 -6.90
N THR A 270 14.47 -11.88 -5.67
CA THR A 270 15.33 -10.87 -5.06
C THR A 270 15.82 -11.42 -3.73
N ASN A 271 17.12 -11.67 -3.63
CA ASN A 271 17.72 -12.34 -2.48
C ASN A 271 18.37 -11.36 -1.49
N LEU A 272 18.76 -11.89 -0.33
CA LEU A 272 19.41 -11.13 0.75
C LEU A 272 20.64 -10.35 0.27
N THR A 273 21.46 -10.95 -0.59
CA THR A 273 22.68 -10.33 -1.12
C THR A 273 22.38 -9.09 -1.95
N GLN A 274 21.33 -9.14 -2.77
CA GLN A 274 20.91 -8.01 -3.60
C GLN A 274 20.34 -6.87 -2.73
N ILE A 275 19.55 -7.20 -1.71
CA ILE A 275 19.03 -6.21 -0.77
C ILE A 275 20.17 -5.58 0.05
N ARG A 276 21.15 -6.39 0.49
CA ARG A 276 22.34 -5.89 1.18
C ARG A 276 23.15 -4.93 0.29
N ALA A 277 23.24 -5.22 -1.01
CA ALA A 277 23.88 -4.32 -1.97
C ALA A 277 23.16 -2.97 -2.10
N ILE A 278 21.79 -2.96 -2.02
CA ILE A 278 21.02 -1.72 -1.96
C ILE A 278 21.44 -0.88 -0.74
N TYR A 279 21.49 -1.47 0.46
CA TYR A 279 21.90 -0.75 1.66
C TYR A 279 23.35 -0.23 1.60
N LYS A 280 24.26 -1.00 1.02
CA LYS A 280 25.62 -0.53 0.78
C LYS A 280 25.67 0.69 -0.13
N ASP A 281 24.90 0.68 -1.22
CA ASP A 281 24.76 1.83 -2.12
C ASP A 281 24.14 3.04 -1.40
N LEU A 282 23.16 2.83 -0.54
CA LEU A 282 22.58 3.90 0.28
C LEU A 282 23.57 4.50 1.28
N GLN A 283 24.48 3.72 1.86
CA GLN A 283 25.57 4.23 2.69
C GLN A 283 26.49 5.16 1.89
N GLU A 284 26.85 4.77 0.67
CA GLU A 284 27.69 5.59 -0.21
C GLU A 284 26.96 6.89 -0.60
N ILE A 285 25.68 6.82 -0.97
CA ILE A 285 24.83 7.98 -1.28
C ILE A 285 24.74 8.93 -0.07
N ALA A 286 24.53 8.39 1.13
CA ALA A 286 24.45 9.16 2.36
C ALA A 286 25.76 9.88 2.69
N GLN A 287 26.92 9.25 2.45
CA GLN A 287 28.25 9.82 2.65
C GLN A 287 28.56 10.91 1.61
N LYS A 288 28.32 10.60 0.32
CA LYS A 288 28.60 11.53 -0.79
C LYS A 288 27.56 12.67 -0.88
N ARG A 289 26.38 12.48 -0.27
CA ARG A 289 25.21 13.38 -0.41
C ARG A 289 24.85 13.65 -1.88
N ARG A 290 24.99 12.64 -2.71
CA ARG A 290 24.74 12.73 -4.16
C ARG A 290 24.20 11.41 -4.69
N VAL A 291 23.15 11.49 -5.51
CA VAL A 291 22.61 10.39 -6.31
C VAL A 291 23.13 10.56 -7.74
N GLU A 292 23.96 9.66 -8.21
CA GLU A 292 24.51 9.69 -9.58
C GLU A 292 23.50 9.18 -10.61
N ALA A 293 22.86 8.04 -10.28
CA ALA A 293 21.78 7.46 -11.08
C ALA A 293 20.52 7.33 -10.22
N PRO A 294 19.47 8.12 -10.52
CA PRO A 294 18.27 8.11 -9.68
C PRO A 294 17.42 6.84 -9.84
N ILE A 295 17.63 6.07 -10.92
CA ILE A 295 16.93 4.80 -11.17
C ILE A 295 17.97 3.71 -11.40
N LYS A 296 17.86 2.62 -10.65
CA LYS A 296 18.74 1.45 -10.72
C LYS A 296 17.91 0.19 -10.87
N TYR A 297 18.47 -0.83 -11.51
CA TYR A 297 17.81 -2.10 -11.74
C TYR A 297 18.49 -3.21 -10.96
N VAL A 298 17.76 -3.93 -10.12
CA VAL A 298 18.30 -5.01 -9.29
C VAL A 298 18.00 -6.35 -9.93
N GLY A 299 19.05 -7.11 -10.19
CA GLY A 299 18.93 -8.43 -10.80
C GLY A 299 18.65 -8.42 -12.32
N LEU A 300 18.73 -7.27 -12.98
CA LEU A 300 18.69 -7.20 -14.45
C LEU A 300 19.94 -7.89 -15.02
N ARG A 301 19.77 -8.69 -16.07
CA ARG A 301 20.86 -9.26 -16.86
C ARG A 301 21.13 -8.30 -18.00
N GLU A 302 22.35 -7.85 -18.10
CA GLU A 302 22.88 -7.10 -19.23
C GLU A 302 23.36 -8.02 -20.35
#